data_0c898270a9035ac3af436754ce0433e0
#
_entry.id   0c898270a9035ac3af436754ce0433e0
#
_cell.length_a   1.000
_cell.length_b   1.000
_cell.length_c   1.000
_cell.angle_alpha   90.00
_cell.angle_beta   90.00
_cell.angle_gamma   90.00
#
_symmetry.space_group_name_H-M   'P 1'
#
loop_
_entity.id
_entity.type
_entity.pdbx_description
1 polymer ?
#
loop_
_entity_poly.entity_id
_entity_poly.type
_entity_poly.pdbx_seq_one_letter_code
_entity_poly.pdbx_strand_id
1 'polypeptide(L)'
;MQTPVTRGIARYTRLFLAAALLAAGMFLLLHHTKALAAAPTVVTIEFDDGNADQYQALAMLNAHAMHATFYVNTGFIGDSTHLSWSQLQGLFAAGNEIGGHTLTHANLKHLKYADAHFQVCQDRDNLLANGLQPTSFAYPFGSFDSGTEQIVAACGYNSGRGVSGVDDHKVFAETIPPADPYATRTPPNPKQGTTVATIEGYVTAAEQHGGGWVQLVFHHICNSCDAYSITAANFQALLDWLQADAPNGSMVETTTQVIGGPVNPPVPA
;
A
#
# COMPACT_ATOMS: atom_id res chain seq x y z
N MET A 1 50.57 30.24 70.04
CA MET A 1 50.22 28.90 69.54
C MET A 1 48.96 29.04 68.70
N GLN A 2 49.10 29.07 67.38
CA GLN A 2 47.96 29.13 66.45
C GLN A 2 47.90 27.78 65.69
N THR A 3 46.87 27.11 65.85
CA THR A 3 46.57 25.82 65.14
C THR A 3 45.80 26.07 63.82
N PRO A 4 46.14 25.39 62.75
CA PRO A 4 45.52 25.62 61.42
C PRO A 4 44.23 24.79 61.24
N VAL A 5 43.13 25.46 61.10
CA VAL A 5 41.78 24.85 60.84
C VAL A 5 41.33 25.02 59.38
N THR A 6 42.17 25.31 58.45
CA THR A 6 41.73 25.66 57.07
C THR A 6 41.96 24.61 56.00
N ARG A 7 42.37 23.36 56.28
CA ARG A 7 42.61 22.32 55.24
C ARG A 7 41.47 21.34 54.98
N GLY A 8 40.42 21.32 55.81
CA GLY A 8 39.33 20.35 55.68
C GLY A 8 38.24 20.73 54.66
N ILE A 9 37.93 22.01 54.56
CA ILE A 9 36.74 22.48 53.79
C ILE A 9 36.98 22.38 52.28
N ALA A 10 38.23 22.60 51.81
CA ALA A 10 38.54 22.55 50.38
C ALA A 10 38.47 21.14 49.73
N ARG A 11 38.60 20.08 50.54
CA ARG A 11 38.48 18.68 50.05
C ARG A 11 37.06 18.23 49.83
N TYR A 12 36.14 18.64 50.65
CA TYR A 12 34.74 18.27 50.52
C TYR A 12 34.05 19.02 49.38
N THR A 13 34.34 20.28 49.15
CA THR A 13 33.82 21.06 48.02
C THR A 13 34.21 20.47 46.66
N ARG A 14 35.42 19.94 46.52
CA ARG A 14 35.87 19.30 45.26
C ARG A 14 35.18 17.93 45.04
N LEU A 15 34.90 17.19 46.06
CA LEU A 15 34.18 15.91 46.01
C LEU A 15 32.71 16.12 45.61
N PHE A 16 32.04 17.15 46.17
CA PHE A 16 30.65 17.46 45.82
C PHE A 16 30.51 18.00 44.38
N LEU A 17 31.46 18.79 43.87
CA LEU A 17 31.44 19.24 42.47
C LEU A 17 31.67 18.08 41.50
N ALA A 18 32.55 17.13 41.79
CA ALA A 18 32.82 15.99 40.93
C ALA A 18 31.61 15.02 40.89
N ALA A 19 30.93 14.80 42.03
CA ALA A 19 29.73 13.99 42.08
C ALA A 19 28.54 14.64 41.34
N ALA A 20 28.38 15.95 41.41
CA ALA A 20 27.35 16.70 40.70
C ALA A 20 27.56 16.69 39.17
N LEU A 21 28.82 16.78 38.70
CA LEU A 21 29.14 16.70 37.27
C LEU A 21 28.95 15.28 36.71
N LEU A 22 29.25 14.23 37.50
CA LEU A 22 29.00 12.85 37.12
C LEU A 22 27.48 12.53 37.06
N ALA A 23 26.69 13.05 38.00
CA ALA A 23 25.24 12.89 38.00
C ALA A 23 24.59 13.66 36.86
N ALA A 24 25.03 14.87 36.53
CA ALA A 24 24.56 15.63 35.38
C ALA A 24 24.95 14.99 34.05
N GLY A 25 26.15 14.41 33.94
CA GLY A 25 26.57 13.67 32.74
C GLY A 25 25.79 12.36 32.55
N MET A 26 25.45 11.64 33.63
CA MET A 26 24.64 10.42 33.57
C MET A 26 23.16 10.73 33.28
N PHE A 27 22.67 11.88 33.73
CA PHE A 27 21.31 12.34 33.43
C PHE A 27 21.14 12.76 31.96
N LEU A 28 22.19 13.35 31.36
CA LEU A 28 22.19 13.68 29.92
C LEU A 28 22.33 12.44 29.02
N LEU A 29 23.01 11.38 29.47
CA LEU A 29 23.12 10.11 28.73
C LEU A 29 21.84 9.27 28.76
N LEU A 30 20.99 9.43 29.77
CA LEU A 30 19.72 8.70 29.89
C LEU A 30 18.56 9.29 29.04
N HIS A 31 18.75 10.48 28.49
CA HIS A 31 17.70 11.15 27.68
C HIS A 31 17.92 11.07 26.18
N HIS A 32 18.93 10.33 25.71
CA HIS A 32 19.01 9.92 24.32
C HIS A 32 18.26 8.58 24.12
N THR A 33 16.99 8.54 24.47
CA THR A 33 16.11 7.60 23.80
C THR A 33 16.11 8.01 22.34
N LYS A 34 16.86 7.28 21.49
CA LYS A 34 16.59 7.31 20.06
C LYS A 34 15.10 7.08 19.94
N ALA A 35 14.32 8.11 19.60
CA ALA A 35 13.01 7.89 19.03
C ALA A 35 13.26 6.89 17.90
N LEU A 36 12.77 5.68 18.03
CA LEU A 36 12.68 4.76 16.90
C LEU A 36 11.97 5.58 15.83
N ALA A 37 12.65 5.83 14.71
CA ALA A 37 11.98 6.44 13.58
C ALA A 37 10.71 5.59 13.33
N ALA A 38 9.57 6.24 13.27
CA ALA A 38 8.34 5.56 12.89
C ALA A 38 8.61 4.78 11.59
N ALA A 39 8.10 3.59 11.47
CA ALA A 39 8.21 2.85 10.23
C ALA A 39 7.60 3.71 9.11
N PRO A 40 8.17 3.72 7.91
CA PRO A 40 7.61 4.50 6.82
C PRO A 40 6.18 4.05 6.54
N THR A 41 5.33 4.99 6.13
CA THR A 41 4.01 4.68 5.60
C THR A 41 4.14 4.49 4.10
N VAL A 42 3.82 3.29 3.61
CA VAL A 42 3.79 2.99 2.19
C VAL A 42 2.35 3.08 1.71
N VAL A 43 2.14 3.80 0.62
CA VAL A 43 0.83 3.95 -0.02
C VAL A 43 0.87 3.26 -1.36
N THR A 44 -0.08 2.36 -1.65
CA THR A 44 -0.32 1.90 -3.01
C THR A 44 -1.61 2.55 -3.54
N ILE A 45 -1.53 3.05 -4.78
CA ILE A 45 -2.68 3.53 -5.53
C ILE A 45 -3.12 2.36 -6.42
N GLU A 46 -4.34 1.89 -6.25
CA GLU A 46 -4.82 0.68 -6.92
C GLU A 46 -6.11 0.95 -7.68
N PHE A 47 -6.27 0.33 -8.83
CA PHE A 47 -7.47 0.41 -9.64
C PHE A 47 -7.98 -0.99 -9.92
N ASP A 48 -9.26 -1.26 -9.61
CA ASP A 48 -9.92 -2.53 -9.89
C ASP A 48 -10.74 -2.47 -11.19
N ASP A 49 -11.06 -3.63 -11.77
CA ASP A 49 -11.90 -3.90 -12.93
C ASP A 49 -11.27 -3.60 -14.30
N GLY A 50 -10.27 -2.72 -14.41
CA GLY A 50 -9.69 -2.35 -15.69
C GLY A 50 -10.61 -1.47 -16.54
N ASN A 51 -11.40 -0.60 -15.92
CA ASN A 51 -12.34 0.31 -16.60
C ASN A 51 -11.60 1.30 -17.53
N ALA A 52 -12.17 1.60 -18.69
CA ALA A 52 -11.53 2.43 -19.72
C ALA A 52 -11.16 3.84 -19.24
N ASP A 53 -11.94 4.41 -18.32
CA ASP A 53 -11.71 5.74 -17.76
C ASP A 53 -10.49 5.81 -16.83
N GLN A 54 -9.97 4.67 -16.38
CA GLN A 54 -8.74 4.61 -15.57
C GLN A 54 -7.49 5.01 -16.37
N TYR A 55 -7.51 4.92 -17.71
CA TYR A 55 -6.36 5.29 -18.52
C TYR A 55 -5.93 6.76 -18.36
N GLN A 56 -6.85 7.65 -18.01
CA GLN A 56 -6.53 9.05 -17.73
C GLN A 56 -5.60 9.23 -16.51
N ALA A 57 -5.54 8.24 -15.59
CA ALA A 57 -4.61 8.26 -14.45
C ALA A 57 -3.16 8.31 -14.90
N LEU A 58 -2.81 7.74 -16.06
CA LEU A 58 -1.42 7.67 -16.54
C LEU A 58 -0.76 9.06 -16.62
N ALA A 59 -1.44 10.04 -17.19
CA ALA A 59 -0.90 11.40 -17.33
C ALA A 59 -0.71 12.06 -15.96
N MET A 60 -1.66 11.84 -15.04
CA MET A 60 -1.63 12.40 -13.68
C MET A 60 -0.52 11.76 -12.84
N LEU A 61 -0.40 10.43 -12.86
CA LEU A 61 0.66 9.69 -12.16
C LEU A 61 2.05 10.10 -12.67
N ASN A 62 2.24 10.16 -13.99
CA ASN A 62 3.50 10.59 -14.59
C ASN A 62 3.90 12.01 -14.20
N ALA A 63 2.93 12.95 -14.07
CA ALA A 63 3.19 14.31 -13.64
C ALA A 63 3.72 14.39 -12.18
N HIS A 64 3.43 13.39 -11.36
CA HIS A 64 3.88 13.28 -9.96
C HIS A 64 5.03 12.30 -9.77
N ALA A 65 5.55 11.69 -10.82
CA ALA A 65 6.53 10.59 -10.76
C ALA A 65 6.06 9.44 -9.82
N MET A 66 4.75 9.17 -9.83
CA MET A 66 4.11 8.08 -9.09
C MET A 66 3.68 6.95 -10.02
N HIS A 67 3.56 5.75 -9.45
CA HIS A 67 3.05 4.58 -10.14
C HIS A 67 1.88 3.99 -9.37
N ALA A 68 1.02 3.25 -10.07
CA ALA A 68 -0.14 2.58 -9.51
C ALA A 68 -0.18 1.11 -9.92
N THR A 69 -1.03 0.32 -9.26
CA THR A 69 -1.34 -1.07 -9.62
C THR A 69 -2.73 -1.12 -10.24
N PHE A 70 -2.87 -1.72 -11.42
CA PHE A 70 -4.14 -1.91 -12.11
C PHE A 70 -4.50 -3.38 -12.13
N TYR A 71 -5.54 -3.76 -11.40
CA TYR A 71 -6.10 -5.11 -11.37
C TYR A 71 -7.19 -5.24 -12.43
N VAL A 72 -6.98 -6.12 -13.41
CA VAL A 72 -7.82 -6.16 -14.60
C VAL A 72 -8.46 -7.52 -14.83
N ASN A 73 -9.63 -7.52 -15.45
CA ASN A 73 -10.34 -8.73 -15.88
C ASN A 73 -10.02 -8.99 -17.35
N THR A 74 -9.18 -9.98 -17.64
CA THR A 74 -8.68 -10.16 -19.02
C THR A 74 -9.75 -10.60 -20.02
N GLY A 75 -10.88 -11.13 -19.55
CA GLY A 75 -12.02 -11.47 -20.40
C GLY A 75 -12.79 -10.26 -20.93
N PHE A 76 -12.55 -9.06 -20.36
CA PHE A 76 -13.22 -7.81 -20.77
C PHE A 76 -12.31 -6.87 -21.56
N ILE A 77 -11.01 -7.18 -21.63
CA ILE A 77 -10.03 -6.31 -22.29
C ILE A 77 -10.38 -6.09 -23.75
N GLY A 78 -10.48 -4.81 -24.12
CA GLY A 78 -10.76 -4.37 -25.50
C GLY A 78 -12.24 -4.18 -25.82
N ASP A 79 -13.15 -4.41 -24.88
CA ASP A 79 -14.51 -3.90 -25.05
C ASP A 79 -14.53 -2.36 -24.85
N SER A 80 -15.64 -1.72 -25.22
CA SER A 80 -15.72 -0.24 -25.21
C SER A 80 -15.70 0.38 -23.80
N THR A 81 -15.88 -0.42 -22.76
CA THR A 81 -15.96 0.03 -21.36
C THR A 81 -14.71 -0.31 -20.55
N HIS A 82 -13.80 -1.12 -21.12
CA HIS A 82 -12.56 -1.54 -20.47
C HIS A 82 -11.30 -1.12 -21.23
N LEU A 83 -10.17 -1.20 -20.56
CA LEU A 83 -8.86 -0.94 -21.15
C LEU A 83 -8.57 -1.91 -22.30
N SER A 84 -7.84 -1.43 -23.32
CA SER A 84 -7.29 -2.29 -24.36
C SER A 84 -5.93 -2.84 -23.97
N TRP A 85 -5.48 -3.92 -24.63
CA TRP A 85 -4.14 -4.48 -24.43
C TRP A 85 -3.03 -3.43 -24.68
N SER A 86 -3.18 -2.57 -25.69
CA SER A 86 -2.20 -1.51 -25.94
C SER A 86 -2.14 -0.46 -24.83
N GLN A 87 -3.27 -0.15 -24.20
CA GLN A 87 -3.31 0.74 -23.04
C GLN A 87 -2.66 0.11 -21.82
N LEU A 88 -2.91 -1.19 -21.54
CA LEU A 88 -2.25 -1.93 -20.45
C LEU A 88 -0.73 -2.00 -20.67
N GLN A 89 -0.28 -2.28 -21.88
CA GLN A 89 1.15 -2.26 -22.23
C GLN A 89 1.76 -0.86 -22.06
N GLY A 90 1.01 0.20 -22.40
CA GLY A 90 1.42 1.58 -22.18
C GLY A 90 1.53 1.94 -20.69
N LEU A 91 0.57 1.52 -19.86
CA LEU A 91 0.63 1.66 -18.39
C LEU A 91 1.85 0.93 -17.82
N PHE A 92 2.06 -0.32 -18.23
CA PHE A 92 3.19 -1.13 -17.79
C PHE A 92 4.54 -0.54 -18.21
N ALA A 93 4.68 -0.10 -19.46
CA ALA A 93 5.89 0.55 -19.94
C ALA A 93 6.22 1.87 -19.23
N ALA A 94 5.22 2.54 -18.67
CA ALA A 94 5.37 3.74 -17.84
C ALA A 94 5.69 3.43 -16.36
N GLY A 95 5.92 2.16 -15.98
CA GLY A 95 6.30 1.75 -14.63
C GLY A 95 5.14 1.35 -13.72
N ASN A 96 3.90 1.37 -14.20
CA ASN A 96 2.77 0.88 -13.44
C ASN A 96 2.74 -0.65 -13.41
N GLU A 97 2.14 -1.22 -12.39
CA GLU A 97 1.90 -2.65 -12.29
C GLU A 97 0.55 -3.02 -12.89
N ILE A 98 0.49 -4.19 -13.56
CA ILE A 98 -0.75 -4.80 -14.01
C ILE A 98 -0.91 -6.13 -13.25
N GLY A 99 -1.90 -6.21 -12.39
CA GLY A 99 -2.27 -7.39 -11.60
C GLY A 99 -3.52 -8.08 -12.13
N GLY A 100 -3.83 -9.26 -11.59
CA GLY A 100 -5.00 -10.03 -11.98
C GLY A 100 -6.24 -9.75 -11.13
N HIS A 101 -7.42 -9.89 -11.76
CA HIS A 101 -8.72 -9.71 -11.10
C HIS A 101 -9.77 -10.74 -11.54
N THR A 102 -9.33 -11.94 -11.86
CA THR A 102 -10.09 -13.01 -12.52
C THR A 102 -10.45 -12.72 -13.99
N LEU A 103 -10.73 -13.77 -14.73
CA LEU A 103 -11.06 -13.66 -16.15
C LEU A 103 -12.33 -12.80 -16.41
N THR A 104 -13.39 -12.98 -15.58
CA THR A 104 -14.71 -12.36 -15.80
C THR A 104 -15.33 -11.78 -14.53
N HIS A 105 -14.51 -11.25 -13.62
CA HIS A 105 -14.94 -10.69 -12.33
C HIS A 105 -15.80 -11.66 -11.49
N ALA A 106 -15.43 -12.94 -11.50
CA ALA A 106 -16.19 -13.98 -10.83
C ALA A 106 -15.96 -13.98 -9.31
N ASN A 107 -17.04 -14.17 -8.53
CA ASN A 107 -16.89 -14.41 -7.08
C ASN A 107 -16.38 -15.84 -6.85
N LEU A 108 -15.08 -15.99 -6.59
CA LEU A 108 -14.38 -17.27 -6.50
C LEU A 108 -14.96 -18.21 -5.45
N LYS A 109 -15.43 -17.68 -4.31
CA LYS A 109 -16.04 -18.49 -3.23
C LYS A 109 -17.32 -19.21 -3.63
N HIS A 110 -17.98 -18.73 -4.67
CA HIS A 110 -19.22 -19.33 -5.15
C HIS A 110 -19.00 -20.32 -6.29
N LEU A 111 -17.75 -20.52 -6.71
CA LEU A 111 -17.37 -21.44 -7.77
C LEU A 111 -16.88 -22.78 -7.21
N LYS A 112 -16.95 -23.82 -8.04
CA LYS A 112 -16.21 -25.06 -7.79
C LYS A 112 -14.70 -24.78 -7.99
N TYR A 113 -13.86 -25.58 -7.34
CA TYR A 113 -12.42 -25.43 -7.43
C TYR A 113 -11.90 -25.29 -8.87
N ALA A 114 -12.31 -26.17 -9.77
CA ALA A 114 -11.84 -26.14 -11.16
C ALA A 114 -12.23 -24.84 -11.88
N ASP A 115 -13.46 -24.34 -11.65
CA ASP A 115 -13.92 -23.10 -12.26
C ASP A 115 -13.19 -21.88 -11.65
N ALA A 116 -12.98 -21.87 -10.33
CA ALA A 116 -12.23 -20.82 -9.66
C ALA A 116 -10.77 -20.80 -10.10
N HIS A 117 -10.13 -21.98 -10.20
CA HIS A 117 -8.76 -22.13 -10.70
C HIS A 117 -8.65 -21.61 -12.14
N PHE A 118 -9.57 -21.99 -13.02
CA PHE A 118 -9.61 -21.47 -14.39
C PHE A 118 -9.74 -19.95 -14.43
N GLN A 119 -10.61 -19.35 -13.62
CA GLN A 119 -10.81 -17.91 -13.54
C GLN A 119 -9.51 -17.15 -13.16
N VAL A 120 -8.70 -17.71 -12.28
CA VAL A 120 -7.48 -17.07 -11.78
C VAL A 120 -6.27 -17.36 -12.68
N CYS A 121 -6.03 -18.64 -13.02
CA CYS A 121 -4.86 -19.01 -13.81
C CYS A 121 -4.96 -18.53 -15.27
N GLN A 122 -6.14 -18.67 -15.91
CA GLN A 122 -6.33 -18.21 -17.29
C GLN A 122 -6.20 -16.68 -17.40
N ASP A 123 -6.71 -15.94 -16.41
CA ASP A 123 -6.53 -14.50 -16.32
C ASP A 123 -5.04 -14.12 -16.32
N ARG A 124 -4.27 -14.77 -15.44
CA ARG A 124 -2.83 -14.56 -15.34
C ARG A 124 -2.09 -14.94 -16.61
N ASP A 125 -2.43 -16.07 -17.22
CA ASP A 125 -1.79 -16.54 -18.45
C ASP A 125 -2.05 -15.59 -19.63
N ASN A 126 -3.24 -14.99 -19.70
CA ASN A 126 -3.55 -13.96 -20.67
C ASN A 126 -2.66 -12.72 -20.49
N LEU A 127 -2.42 -12.28 -19.25
CA LEU A 127 -1.53 -11.16 -18.94
C LEU A 127 -0.09 -11.47 -19.36
N LEU A 128 0.43 -12.64 -18.97
CA LEU A 128 1.78 -13.10 -19.37
C LEU A 128 1.95 -13.20 -20.88
N ALA A 129 0.97 -13.75 -21.60
CA ALA A 129 0.97 -13.88 -23.05
C ALA A 129 1.00 -12.53 -23.79
N ASN A 130 0.54 -11.44 -23.13
CA ASN A 130 0.59 -10.08 -23.66
C ASN A 130 1.81 -9.28 -23.17
N GLY A 131 2.83 -9.96 -22.60
CA GLY A 131 4.10 -9.34 -22.19
C GLY A 131 4.05 -8.58 -20.87
N LEU A 132 2.99 -8.76 -20.09
CA LEU A 132 2.84 -8.19 -18.75
C LEU A 132 3.43 -9.13 -17.69
N GLN A 133 3.68 -8.62 -16.48
CA GLN A 133 4.35 -9.35 -15.41
C GLN A 133 3.48 -9.39 -14.12
N PRO A 134 2.32 -10.07 -14.14
CA PRO A 134 1.39 -10.06 -13.01
C PRO A 134 1.96 -10.85 -11.82
N THR A 135 2.20 -10.18 -10.70
CA THR A 135 2.66 -10.77 -9.44
C THR A 135 1.67 -10.63 -8.30
N SER A 136 0.69 -9.72 -8.41
CA SER A 136 -0.34 -9.46 -7.42
C SER A 136 -1.73 -9.73 -7.97
N PHE A 137 -2.67 -10.02 -7.06
CA PHE A 137 -4.05 -10.36 -7.37
C PHE A 137 -5.01 -9.59 -6.46
N ALA A 138 -6.15 -9.16 -6.98
CA ALA A 138 -7.26 -8.63 -6.20
C ALA A 138 -8.48 -9.56 -6.29
N TYR A 139 -9.07 -9.90 -5.15
CA TYR A 139 -10.28 -10.74 -5.13
C TYR A 139 -11.51 -9.93 -5.52
N PRO A 140 -12.28 -10.32 -6.57
CA PRO A 140 -13.55 -9.70 -6.87
C PRO A 140 -14.46 -9.60 -5.62
N PHE A 141 -15.09 -8.44 -5.43
CA PHE A 141 -15.94 -8.13 -4.27
C PHE A 141 -15.20 -8.18 -2.91
N GLY A 142 -13.87 -8.30 -2.87
CA GLY A 142 -13.11 -8.62 -1.66
C GLY A 142 -13.50 -9.96 -1.05
N SER A 143 -14.07 -10.88 -1.84
CA SER A 143 -14.65 -12.15 -1.38
C SER A 143 -13.65 -13.28 -1.56
N PHE A 144 -13.05 -13.72 -0.46
CA PHE A 144 -12.04 -14.79 -0.45
C PHE A 144 -12.17 -15.67 0.81
N ASP A 145 -11.49 -16.81 0.78
CA ASP A 145 -11.26 -17.74 1.88
C ASP A 145 -9.96 -18.52 1.64
N SER A 146 -9.57 -19.37 2.57
CA SER A 146 -8.33 -20.14 2.47
C SER A 146 -8.25 -21.03 1.22
N GLY A 147 -9.38 -21.46 0.65
CA GLY A 147 -9.41 -22.22 -0.60
C GLY A 147 -9.05 -21.34 -1.80
N THR A 148 -9.59 -20.14 -1.87
CA THR A 148 -9.30 -19.19 -2.94
C THR A 148 -7.90 -18.60 -2.83
N GLU A 149 -7.37 -18.39 -1.62
CA GLU A 149 -5.97 -18.02 -1.37
C GLU A 149 -5.01 -19.06 -1.94
N GLN A 150 -5.28 -20.35 -1.70
CA GLN A 150 -4.48 -21.45 -2.25
C GLN A 150 -4.51 -21.49 -3.78
N ILE A 151 -5.66 -21.17 -4.40
CA ILE A 151 -5.77 -21.07 -5.86
C ILE A 151 -4.91 -19.94 -6.39
N VAL A 152 -4.98 -18.74 -5.79
CA VAL A 152 -4.20 -17.57 -6.20
C VAL A 152 -2.70 -17.85 -6.10
N ALA A 153 -2.26 -18.47 -4.99
CA ALA A 153 -0.88 -18.91 -4.80
C ALA A 153 -0.47 -19.99 -5.85
N ALA A 154 -1.32 -20.98 -6.08
CA ALA A 154 -1.06 -22.06 -7.04
C ALA A 154 -0.96 -21.55 -8.47
N CYS A 155 -1.74 -20.51 -8.85
CA CYS A 155 -1.64 -19.85 -10.15
C CYS A 155 -0.38 -18.96 -10.30
N GLY A 156 0.43 -18.80 -9.24
CA GLY A 156 1.74 -18.15 -9.31
C GLY A 156 1.74 -16.66 -8.97
N TYR A 157 0.70 -16.13 -8.34
CA TYR A 157 0.73 -14.80 -7.74
C TYR A 157 1.50 -14.82 -6.41
N ASN A 158 2.11 -13.69 -6.05
CA ASN A 158 2.85 -13.53 -4.79
C ASN A 158 1.97 -12.95 -3.68
N SER A 159 0.82 -12.36 -4.03
CA SER A 159 -0.12 -11.79 -3.07
C SER A 159 -1.56 -11.78 -3.58
N GLY A 160 -2.49 -11.66 -2.62
CA GLY A 160 -3.91 -11.47 -2.87
C GLY A 160 -4.51 -10.42 -1.92
N ARG A 161 -5.29 -9.49 -2.46
CA ARG A 161 -5.89 -8.38 -1.71
C ARG A 161 -7.40 -8.55 -1.60
N GLY A 162 -7.88 -8.50 -0.35
CA GLY A 162 -9.30 -8.32 -0.05
C GLY A 162 -9.73 -6.86 -0.14
N VAL A 163 -10.91 -6.55 0.41
CA VAL A 163 -11.43 -5.18 0.56
C VAL A 163 -11.81 -4.98 2.03
N SER A 164 -11.51 -3.79 2.60
CA SER A 164 -11.71 -3.47 4.01
C SER A 164 -10.71 -4.13 4.98
N GLY A 165 -10.94 -3.94 6.28
CA GLY A 165 -10.10 -4.51 7.34
C GLY A 165 -9.03 -3.56 7.87
N VAL A 166 -8.76 -2.45 7.20
CA VAL A 166 -8.10 -1.27 7.74
C VAL A 166 -9.20 -0.29 8.14
N ASP A 167 -9.17 0.17 9.38
CA ASP A 167 -10.11 1.12 9.95
C ASP A 167 -9.36 2.18 10.77
N ASP A 168 -10.03 3.28 11.07
CA ASP A 168 -9.46 4.39 11.82
C ASP A 168 -9.51 4.20 13.35
N HIS A 169 -9.85 2.99 13.84
CA HIS A 169 -10.04 2.72 15.27
C HIS A 169 -9.06 1.71 15.85
N LYS A 170 -8.65 0.68 15.09
CA LYS A 170 -7.82 -0.42 15.60
C LYS A 170 -6.73 -0.87 14.65
N VAL A 171 -7.00 -0.85 13.35
CA VAL A 171 -6.07 -1.30 12.30
C VAL A 171 -5.90 -0.16 11.32
N PHE A 172 -4.84 0.61 11.49
CA PHE A 172 -4.61 1.84 10.74
C PHE A 172 -3.86 1.60 9.41
N ALA A 173 -3.23 0.45 9.27
CA ALA A 173 -2.51 0.04 8.06
C ALA A 173 -2.33 -1.49 8.04
N GLU A 174 -2.00 -2.05 6.89
CA GLU A 174 -1.45 -3.40 6.80
C GLU A 174 0.02 -3.40 7.25
N THR A 175 0.51 -4.53 7.76
CA THR A 175 1.92 -4.65 8.16
C THR A 175 2.84 -4.80 6.95
N ILE A 176 4.12 -4.42 7.10
CA ILE A 176 5.17 -4.63 6.09
C ILE A 176 6.29 -5.47 6.72
N PRO A 177 6.50 -6.72 6.28
CA PRO A 177 5.66 -7.47 5.34
C PRO A 177 4.27 -7.78 5.93
N PRO A 178 3.25 -8.05 5.09
CA PRO A 178 1.94 -8.46 5.57
C PRO A 178 2.01 -9.80 6.29
N ALA A 179 1.16 -9.95 7.32
CA ALA A 179 1.09 -11.20 8.10
C ALA A 179 0.63 -12.38 7.22
N ASP A 180 -0.28 -12.12 6.31
CA ASP A 180 -0.69 -13.02 5.24
C ASP A 180 -0.66 -12.27 3.90
N PRO A 181 0.27 -12.60 3.00
CA PRO A 181 0.36 -11.92 1.72
C PRO A 181 -0.85 -12.21 0.80
N TYR A 182 -1.60 -13.28 1.04
CA TYR A 182 -2.79 -13.62 0.25
C TYR A 182 -4.11 -13.09 0.83
N ALA A 183 -4.05 -12.36 1.94
CA ALA A 183 -5.20 -11.77 2.62
C ALA A 183 -4.94 -10.32 3.06
N THR A 184 -4.30 -9.51 2.22
CA THR A 184 -3.99 -8.12 2.57
C THR A 184 -5.24 -7.26 2.62
N ARG A 185 -5.23 -6.25 3.51
CA ARG A 185 -6.38 -5.44 3.90
C ARG A 185 -6.27 -4.02 3.37
N THR A 186 -7.42 -3.38 3.15
CA THR A 186 -7.51 -2.01 2.66
C THR A 186 -8.37 -1.13 3.57
N PRO A 187 -8.24 0.20 3.53
CA PRO A 187 -9.31 1.10 3.93
C PRO A 187 -10.58 0.88 3.09
N PRO A 188 -11.73 1.45 3.51
CA PRO A 188 -12.92 1.46 2.67
C PRO A 188 -12.65 2.11 1.30
N ASN A 189 -13.11 1.47 0.22
CA ASN A 189 -12.98 2.03 -1.13
C ASN A 189 -13.72 3.37 -1.22
N PRO A 190 -13.11 4.43 -1.80
CA PRO A 190 -13.78 5.67 -2.07
C PRO A 190 -15.02 5.48 -2.94
N LYS A 191 -16.09 6.15 -2.55
CA LYS A 191 -17.36 6.19 -3.27
C LYS A 191 -17.65 7.61 -3.74
N GLN A 192 -18.63 7.74 -4.61
CA GLN A 192 -19.17 9.04 -4.97
C GLN A 192 -19.47 9.87 -3.71
N GLY A 193 -18.90 11.06 -3.61
CA GLY A 193 -19.02 11.94 -2.44
C GLY A 193 -17.98 11.70 -1.34
N THR A 194 -17.12 10.69 -1.42
CA THR A 194 -15.96 10.58 -0.53
C THR A 194 -15.02 11.76 -0.80
N THR A 195 -14.70 12.51 0.25
CA THR A 195 -13.82 13.68 0.12
C THR A 195 -12.36 13.27 0.03
N VAL A 196 -11.53 14.10 -0.60
CA VAL A 196 -10.06 13.88 -0.62
C VAL A 196 -9.53 13.82 0.80
N ALA A 197 -9.97 14.72 1.70
CA ALA A 197 -9.58 14.72 3.10
C ALA A 197 -9.92 13.41 3.85
N THR A 198 -10.98 12.70 3.45
CA THR A 198 -11.27 11.37 4.01
C THR A 198 -10.22 10.34 3.57
N ILE A 199 -9.78 10.39 2.31
CA ILE A 199 -8.76 9.47 1.78
C ILE A 199 -7.38 9.79 2.37
N GLU A 200 -7.02 11.05 2.46
CA GLU A 200 -5.81 11.54 3.16
C GLU A 200 -5.78 11.08 4.62
N GLY A 201 -6.96 11.08 5.27
CA GLY A 201 -7.12 10.63 6.65
C GLY A 201 -6.67 9.20 6.89
N TYR A 202 -6.80 8.29 5.92
CA TYR A 202 -6.29 6.91 6.06
C TYR A 202 -4.77 6.86 6.13
N VAL A 203 -4.09 7.66 5.30
CA VAL A 203 -2.62 7.75 5.30
C VAL A 203 -2.13 8.39 6.58
N THR A 204 -2.70 9.56 6.94
CA THR A 204 -2.36 10.28 8.17
C THR A 204 -2.59 9.45 9.42
N ALA A 205 -3.67 8.64 9.46
CA ALA A 205 -3.92 7.74 10.58
C ALA A 205 -2.83 6.65 10.69
N ALA A 206 -2.39 6.07 9.58
CA ALA A 206 -1.27 5.13 9.57
C ALA A 206 0.02 5.77 10.09
N GLU A 207 0.37 6.97 9.62
CA GLU A 207 1.55 7.72 10.08
C GLU A 207 1.54 7.99 11.58
N GLN A 208 0.38 8.40 12.12
CA GLN A 208 0.21 8.67 13.55
C GLN A 208 0.28 7.42 14.43
N HIS A 209 0.10 6.23 13.85
CA HIS A 209 0.07 4.95 14.56
C HIS A 209 1.23 4.01 14.21
N GLY A 210 2.35 4.56 13.74
CA GLY A 210 3.59 3.81 13.57
C GLY A 210 3.89 3.38 12.15
N GLY A 211 3.15 3.88 11.17
CA GLY A 211 3.33 3.57 9.75
C GLY A 211 2.73 2.23 9.34
N GLY A 212 3.08 1.78 8.16
CA GLY A 212 2.62 0.53 7.56
C GLY A 212 2.14 0.74 6.12
N TRP A 213 1.37 -0.19 5.59
CA TRP A 213 0.93 -0.19 4.20
C TRP A 213 -0.54 0.19 4.07
N VAL A 214 -0.83 1.27 3.35
CA VAL A 214 -2.18 1.78 3.05
C VAL A 214 -2.48 1.57 1.57
N GLN A 215 -3.41 0.69 1.26
CA GLN A 215 -3.82 0.34 -0.11
C GLN A 215 -5.07 1.15 -0.48
N LEU A 216 -4.94 2.18 -1.31
CA LEU A 216 -6.03 3.06 -1.75
C LEU A 216 -6.64 2.52 -3.04
N VAL A 217 -7.85 1.94 -2.97
CA VAL A 217 -8.50 1.23 -4.06
C VAL A 217 -9.56 2.09 -4.74
N PHE A 218 -9.42 2.31 -6.04
CA PHE A 218 -10.32 3.07 -6.91
C PHE A 218 -10.90 2.17 -8.00
N HIS A 219 -12.05 2.55 -8.58
CA HIS A 219 -12.66 1.81 -9.69
C HIS A 219 -12.85 2.70 -10.91
N HIS A 220 -13.37 3.93 -10.74
CA HIS A 220 -13.64 4.86 -11.84
C HIS A 220 -13.05 6.24 -11.57
N ILE A 221 -12.47 6.85 -12.61
CA ILE A 221 -12.15 8.29 -12.60
C ILE A 221 -13.16 8.98 -13.51
N CYS A 222 -14.24 9.49 -12.94
CA CYS A 222 -15.30 10.14 -13.70
C CYS A 222 -16.17 11.04 -12.81
N ASN A 223 -17.03 11.85 -13.45
CA ASN A 223 -18.00 12.68 -12.73
C ASN A 223 -19.29 11.88 -12.49
N SER A 224 -19.31 11.09 -11.42
CA SER A 224 -20.52 10.36 -10.97
C SER A 224 -21.07 9.35 -11.99
N CYS A 225 -20.21 8.68 -12.75
CA CYS A 225 -20.65 7.64 -13.69
C CYS A 225 -20.95 6.31 -12.98
N ASP A 226 -20.40 6.09 -11.79
CA ASP A 226 -20.60 4.91 -10.96
C ASP A 226 -20.56 5.26 -9.47
N ALA A 227 -21.09 4.37 -8.61
CA ALA A 227 -21.07 4.52 -7.16
C ALA A 227 -19.65 4.57 -6.58
N TYR A 228 -18.68 3.90 -7.22
CA TYR A 228 -17.27 3.86 -6.83
C TYR A 228 -16.41 4.79 -7.70
N SER A 229 -16.89 6.02 -7.93
CA SER A 229 -16.20 7.01 -8.74
C SER A 229 -15.53 8.09 -7.91
N ILE A 230 -14.34 8.52 -8.37
CA ILE A 230 -13.66 9.74 -7.97
C ILE A 230 -13.57 10.67 -9.17
N THR A 231 -13.73 11.98 -8.96
CA THR A 231 -13.53 12.94 -10.07
C THR A 231 -12.04 13.07 -10.40
N ALA A 232 -11.72 13.39 -11.65
CA ALA A 232 -10.34 13.67 -12.05
C ALA A 232 -9.69 14.77 -11.20
N ALA A 233 -10.46 15.81 -10.84
CA ALA A 233 -9.99 16.89 -9.98
C ALA A 233 -9.65 16.41 -8.56
N ASN A 234 -10.48 15.53 -7.97
CA ASN A 234 -10.22 15.00 -6.64
C ASN A 234 -9.04 14.00 -6.67
N PHE A 235 -8.92 13.19 -7.74
CA PHE A 235 -7.79 12.30 -7.89
C PHE A 235 -6.49 13.10 -8.05
N GLN A 236 -6.48 14.16 -8.85
CA GLN A 236 -5.35 15.09 -8.97
C GLN A 236 -4.97 15.69 -7.60
N ALA A 237 -5.96 16.21 -6.86
CA ALA A 237 -5.72 16.79 -5.54
C ALA A 237 -5.11 15.79 -4.54
N LEU A 238 -5.52 14.51 -4.60
CA LEU A 238 -4.92 13.45 -3.80
C LEU A 238 -3.45 13.22 -4.17
N LEU A 239 -3.11 13.19 -5.47
CA LEU A 239 -1.71 13.03 -5.90
C LEU A 239 -0.85 14.23 -5.49
N ASP A 240 -1.37 15.46 -5.62
CA ASP A 240 -0.71 16.68 -5.16
C ASP A 240 -0.43 16.61 -3.65
N TRP A 241 -1.40 16.12 -2.87
CA TRP A 241 -1.25 15.94 -1.44
C TRP A 241 -0.21 14.85 -1.10
N LEU A 242 -0.28 13.67 -1.72
CA LEU A 242 0.70 12.59 -1.51
C LEU A 242 2.12 13.04 -1.83
N GLN A 243 2.31 13.84 -2.90
CA GLN A 243 3.61 14.39 -3.25
C GLN A 243 4.11 15.39 -2.18
N ALA A 244 3.23 16.21 -1.63
CA ALA A 244 3.55 17.17 -0.58
C ALA A 244 3.81 16.48 0.76
N ASP A 245 3.22 15.31 1.01
CA ASP A 245 3.33 14.53 2.23
C ASP A 245 4.58 13.64 2.28
N ALA A 246 5.20 13.34 1.15
CA ALA A 246 6.41 12.49 1.09
C ALA A 246 7.53 12.90 2.08
N PRO A 247 7.76 14.20 2.39
CA PRO A 247 8.72 14.60 3.44
C PRO A 247 8.32 14.16 4.85
N ASN A 248 7.06 13.86 5.10
CA ASN A 248 6.55 13.34 6.39
C ASN A 248 6.79 11.84 6.54
N GLY A 249 7.20 11.14 5.48
CA GLY A 249 7.59 9.74 5.50
C GLY A 249 6.67 8.81 4.71
N SER A 250 5.63 9.32 4.03
CA SER A 250 4.85 8.51 3.10
C SER A 250 5.61 8.28 1.79
N MET A 251 5.47 7.08 1.23
CA MET A 251 6.05 6.70 -0.06
C MET A 251 4.98 6.04 -0.91
N VAL A 252 4.91 6.42 -2.20
CA VAL A 252 3.99 5.76 -3.14
C VAL A 252 4.76 4.67 -3.89
N GLU A 253 4.28 3.43 -3.76
CA GLU A 253 4.85 2.24 -4.40
C GLU A 253 3.76 1.42 -5.09
N THR A 254 4.13 0.52 -6.00
CA THR A 254 3.21 -0.49 -6.52
C THR A 254 3.13 -1.68 -5.56
N THR A 255 2.09 -2.50 -5.66
CA THR A 255 1.96 -3.71 -4.84
C THR A 255 3.15 -4.65 -4.99
N THR A 256 3.67 -4.80 -6.23
CA THR A 256 4.90 -5.60 -6.48
C THR A 256 6.11 -5.06 -5.73
N GLN A 257 6.26 -3.74 -5.60
CA GLN A 257 7.39 -3.14 -4.86
C GLN A 257 7.28 -3.43 -3.37
N VAL A 258 6.07 -3.41 -2.80
CA VAL A 258 5.84 -3.71 -1.38
C VAL A 258 6.01 -5.20 -1.07
N ILE A 259 5.42 -6.08 -1.89
CA ILE A 259 5.41 -7.53 -1.66
C ILE A 259 6.73 -8.18 -2.10
N GLY A 260 7.26 -7.75 -3.23
CA GLY A 260 8.41 -8.39 -3.86
C GLY A 260 8.09 -9.77 -4.46
N GLY A 261 9.16 -10.51 -4.74
CA GLY A 261 9.09 -11.84 -5.30
C GLY A 261 9.22 -11.89 -6.82
N PRO A 262 9.44 -13.08 -7.39
CA PRO A 262 9.64 -13.25 -8.82
C PRO A 262 8.31 -13.22 -9.60
N VAL A 263 8.41 -12.95 -10.89
CA VAL A 263 7.34 -13.31 -11.84
C VAL A 263 7.42 -14.80 -12.07
N ASN A 264 6.49 -15.55 -11.50
CA ASN A 264 6.45 -17.01 -11.65
C ASN A 264 6.04 -17.39 -13.09
N PRO A 265 6.47 -18.57 -13.60
CA PRO A 265 6.05 -19.04 -14.92
C PRO A 265 4.53 -19.25 -14.98
N PRO A 266 3.95 -19.32 -16.21
CA PRO A 266 2.53 -19.62 -16.38
C PRO A 266 2.18 -20.98 -15.79
N VAL A 267 0.98 -21.10 -15.25
CA VAL A 267 0.43 -22.33 -14.69
C VAL A 267 -0.82 -22.68 -15.49
N PRO A 268 -0.90 -23.86 -16.11
CA PRO A 268 -2.06 -24.25 -16.90
C PRO A 268 -3.37 -24.10 -16.12
N ALA A 269 -4.36 -23.46 -16.75
CA ALA A 269 -5.67 -23.16 -16.18
C ALA A 269 -6.60 -24.40 -16.15
#